data_ee56008ce59c8a5dc1cb5e4f6bad5830
#
_entry.id   ee56008ce59c8a5dc1cb5e4f6bad5830
#
_cell.length_a   1.000
_cell.length_b   1.000
_cell.length_c   1.000
_cell.angle_alpha   90.00
_cell.angle_beta   90.00
_cell.angle_gamma   90.00
#
_symmetry.space_group_name_H-M   'P 1'
#
loop_
_entity.id
_entity.type
_entity.pdbx_description
1 polymer ?
#
loop_
_entity_poly.entity_id
_entity_poly.type
_entity_poly.pdbx_seq_one_letter_code
_entity_poly.pdbx_strand_id
1 'polypeptide(L)' 'MRKGTKVTWKYGTGTATGKIESTHKEPVSRTIKGSEIHRNGSADDPALVIVQDNGDKVLKLQSEVKAAN' A
#
# COMPACT_ATOMS: atom_id res chain seq x y z
N MET A 1 -11.32 1.16 -0.47
CA MET A 1 -10.41 2.20 0.05
C MET A 1 -10.05 3.16 -1.07
N ARG A 2 -9.79 4.40 -0.76
CA ARG A 2 -9.51 5.42 -1.75
C ARG A 2 -8.36 6.30 -1.30
N LYS A 3 -7.90 7.18 -2.20
CA LYS A 3 -6.83 8.13 -1.93
C LYS A 3 -7.11 8.91 -0.65
N GLY A 4 -6.10 9.03 0.20
CA GLY A 4 -6.21 9.72 1.47
C GLY A 4 -6.64 8.87 2.65
N THR A 5 -7.12 7.65 2.41
CA THR A 5 -7.50 6.74 3.49
C THR A 5 -6.26 6.32 4.27
N LYS A 6 -6.33 6.46 5.60
CA LYS A 6 -5.26 6.00 6.48
C LYS A 6 -5.38 4.50 6.68
N VAL A 7 -4.27 3.79 6.50
CA VAL A 7 -4.24 2.32 6.61
C VAL A 7 -3.07 1.88 7.47
N THR A 8 -3.17 0.66 7.99
CA THR A 8 -2.10 0.04 8.78
C THR A 8 -1.88 -1.38 8.29
N TRP A 9 -0.67 -1.89 8.51
CA TRP A 9 -0.31 -3.27 8.18
C TRP A 9 0.79 -3.74 9.13
N LYS A 10 0.95 -5.05 9.23
CA LYS A 10 2.01 -5.62 10.07
C LYS A 10 3.37 -5.39 9.44
N TYR A 11 4.33 -4.99 10.25
CA TYR A 11 5.70 -4.79 9.82
C TYR A 11 6.63 -5.34 10.90
N GLY A 12 7.25 -6.49 10.62
CA GLY A 12 8.07 -7.17 11.62
C GLY A 12 7.25 -7.51 12.86
N THR A 13 7.69 -7.06 14.02
CA THR A 13 6.98 -7.26 15.29
C THR A 13 6.04 -6.10 15.63
N GLY A 14 5.98 -5.09 14.75
CA GLY A 14 5.17 -3.89 14.99
C GLY A 14 4.14 -3.67 13.90
N THR A 15 3.67 -2.45 13.82
CA THR A 15 2.68 -2.01 12.86
C THR A 15 3.16 -0.76 12.15
N ALA A 16 3.01 -0.73 10.84
CA ALA A 16 3.30 0.47 10.05
C ALA A 16 1.98 1.14 9.67
N THR A 17 2.03 2.43 9.42
CA THR A 17 0.86 3.24 9.08
C THR A 17 1.20 4.17 7.93
N GLY A 18 0.24 4.42 7.04
CA GLY A 18 0.42 5.36 5.95
C GLY A 18 -0.92 5.77 5.37
N LYS A 19 -0.86 6.61 4.34
CA LYS A 19 -2.05 7.06 3.61
C LYS A 19 -1.99 6.59 2.17
N ILE A 20 -3.12 6.20 1.62
CA ILE A 20 -3.21 5.76 0.24
C ILE A 20 -2.98 6.95 -0.69
N GLU A 21 -1.97 6.83 -1.57
CA GLU A 21 -1.69 7.82 -2.60
C GLU A 21 -2.45 7.51 -3.88
N SER A 22 -2.51 6.23 -4.26
CA SER A 22 -3.23 5.80 -5.46
C SER A 22 -3.66 4.35 -5.34
N THR A 23 -4.67 3.97 -6.14
CA THR A 23 -5.19 2.61 -6.18
C THR A 23 -5.15 2.10 -7.62
N HIS A 24 -4.89 0.81 -7.79
CA HIS A 24 -4.73 0.20 -9.10
C HIS A 24 -5.45 -1.15 -9.13
N LYS A 25 -6.37 -1.32 -10.08
CA LYS A 25 -7.15 -2.55 -10.23
C LYS A 25 -6.51 -3.53 -11.20
N GLU A 26 -5.22 -3.36 -11.47
CA GLU A 26 -4.45 -4.15 -12.41
C GLU A 26 -3.08 -4.46 -11.82
N PRO A 27 -2.33 -5.41 -12.41
CA PRO A 27 -0.95 -5.65 -11.95
C PRO A 27 -0.13 -4.37 -12.06
N VAL A 28 0.66 -4.11 -11.03
CA VAL A 28 1.47 -2.90 -10.97
C VAL A 28 2.82 -3.20 -10.32
N SER A 29 3.86 -2.54 -10.80
CA SER A 29 5.21 -2.62 -10.24
C SER A 29 5.69 -1.22 -9.90
N ARG A 30 6.46 -1.11 -8.83
CA ARG A 30 7.10 0.14 -8.43
C ARG A 30 8.49 -0.15 -7.90
N THR A 31 9.42 0.74 -8.20
CA THR A 31 10.75 0.67 -7.62
C THR A 31 10.74 1.50 -6.34
N ILE A 32 10.97 0.84 -5.22
CA ILE A 32 10.93 1.46 -3.90
C ILE A 32 12.24 1.15 -3.20
N LYS A 33 13.00 2.18 -2.85
CA LYS A 33 14.31 2.05 -2.18
C LYS A 33 15.24 1.10 -2.92
N GLY A 34 15.28 1.20 -4.24
CA GLY A 34 16.15 0.38 -5.07
C GLY A 34 15.65 -1.04 -5.34
N SER A 35 14.52 -1.42 -4.81
CA SER A 35 13.94 -2.75 -5.02
C SER A 35 12.67 -2.64 -5.86
N GLU A 36 12.52 -3.54 -6.82
CA GLU A 36 11.30 -3.60 -7.59
C GLU A 36 10.26 -4.42 -6.82
N ILE A 37 9.13 -3.82 -6.55
CA ILE A 37 8.02 -4.45 -5.84
C ILE A 37 6.87 -4.62 -6.82
N HIS A 38 6.29 -5.82 -6.85
CA HIS A 38 5.21 -6.16 -7.76
C HIS A 38 3.99 -6.66 -6.98
N ARG A 39 2.80 -6.22 -7.38
CA ARG A 39 1.53 -6.71 -6.82
C ARG A 39 0.52 -6.88 -7.93
N ASN A 40 -0.23 -7.96 -7.86
CA ASN A 40 -1.28 -8.27 -8.85
C ASN A 40 -2.61 -7.68 -8.38
N GLY A 41 -2.80 -6.38 -8.59
CA GLY A 41 -4.06 -5.73 -8.26
C GLY A 41 -5.21 -6.26 -9.12
N SER A 42 -6.42 -6.22 -8.58
CA SER A 42 -7.64 -6.60 -9.28
C SER A 42 -8.79 -5.72 -8.81
N ALA A 43 -9.94 -5.85 -9.46
CA ALA A 43 -11.11 -5.07 -9.06
C ALA A 43 -11.54 -5.40 -7.62
N ASP A 44 -11.40 -6.67 -7.21
CA ASP A 44 -11.79 -7.12 -5.87
C ASP A 44 -10.70 -6.86 -4.83
N ASP A 45 -9.45 -6.73 -5.25
CA ASP A 45 -8.32 -6.56 -4.35
C ASP A 45 -7.28 -5.65 -5.02
N PRO A 46 -7.55 -4.34 -5.08
CA PRO A 46 -6.67 -3.41 -5.78
C PRO A 46 -5.31 -3.28 -5.09
N ALA A 47 -4.29 -2.97 -5.89
CA ALA A 47 -2.98 -2.64 -5.38
C ALA A 47 -2.99 -1.18 -4.92
N LEU A 48 -2.34 -0.92 -3.79
CA LEU A 48 -2.32 0.40 -3.17
C LEU A 48 -0.89 0.92 -3.09
N VAL A 49 -0.68 2.13 -3.59
CA VAL A 49 0.56 2.86 -3.31
C VAL A 49 0.29 3.68 -2.06
N ILE A 50 1.08 3.46 -1.03
CA ILE A 50 0.86 4.04 0.29
C ILE A 50 2.08 4.88 0.67
N VAL A 51 1.85 6.08 1.19
CA VAL A 51 2.91 6.97 1.66
C VAL A 51 2.91 6.97 3.18
N GLN A 52 4.05 6.64 3.78
CA GLN A 52 4.23 6.68 5.23
C GLN A 52 4.55 8.11 5.68
N ASP A 53 4.39 8.38 6.97
CA ASP A 53 4.61 9.72 7.53
C ASP A 53 6.02 10.26 7.26
N ASN A 54 7.02 9.38 7.15
CA ASN A 54 8.39 9.78 6.86
C ASN A 54 8.64 10.01 5.36
N GLY A 55 7.61 9.90 4.52
CA GLY A 55 7.73 10.08 3.08
C GLY A 55 8.06 8.82 2.29
N ASP A 56 8.34 7.72 2.96
CA ASP A 56 8.59 6.44 2.28
C ASP A 56 7.31 5.91 1.67
N LYS A 57 7.44 5.25 0.51
CA LYS A 57 6.31 4.63 -0.18
C LYS A 57 6.40 3.13 -0.08
N VAL A 58 5.24 2.48 -0.03
CA VAL A 58 5.14 1.03 -0.09
C VAL A 58 4.02 0.64 -1.05
N LEU A 59 4.08 -0.58 -1.56
CA LEU A 59 3.07 -1.13 -2.47
C LEU A 59 2.48 -2.36 -1.80
N LYS A 60 1.17 -2.34 -1.56
CA LYS A 60 0.45 -3.42 -0.89
C LYS A 60 -0.87 -3.67 -1.59
N LEU A 61 -1.39 -4.89 -1.50
CA LEU A 61 -2.77 -5.16 -1.89
C LEU A 61 -3.70 -4.69 -0.77
N GLN A 62 -4.93 -4.33 -1.14
CA GLN A 62 -5.91 -3.92 -0.13
C GLN A 62 -6.10 -5.00 0.94
N SER A 63 -6.03 -6.27 0.56
CA SER A 63 -6.14 -7.39 1.49
C SER A 63 -4.99 -7.47 2.49
N GLU A 64 -3.88 -6.80 2.22
CA GLU A 64 -2.70 -6.81 3.10
C GLU A 64 -2.74 -5.71 4.16
N VAL A 65 -3.71 -4.82 4.11
CA VAL A 65 -3.81 -3.67 5.00
C VAL A 65 -5.20 -3.57 5.62
N LYS A 66 -5.32 -2.75 6.66
CA LYS A 66 -6.60 -2.46 7.31
C LYS A 66 -6.78 -0.94 7.39
N ALA A 67 -8.02 -0.48 7.31
CA ALA A 67 -8.33 0.92 7.56
C ALA A 67 -7.97 1.25 9.02
N ALA A 68 -7.31 2.38 9.22
CA ALA A 68 -6.77 2.78 10.53
C ALA A 68 -7.60 3.87 11.20
N ASN A 69 -8.85 3.96 10.89
CA ASN A 69 -9.73 4.98 11.47
C ASN A 69 -10.42 4.46 12.72
#